data_e501b2b43914023ca57a629d6f1bf334
#
_entry.id   e501b2b43914023ca57a629d6f1bf334
#
_cell.length_a   1.000
_cell.length_b   1.000
_cell.length_c   1.000
_cell.angle_alpha   90.00
_cell.angle_beta   90.00
_cell.angle_gamma   90.00
#
_symmetry.space_group_name_H-M   'P 1'
#
loop_
_entity.id
_entity.type
_entity.pdbx_description
1 polymer ?
#
loop_
_entity_poly.entity_id
_entity_poly.type
_entity_poly.pdbx_seq_one_letter_code
_entity_poly.pdbx_strand_id
1 'polypeptide(L)'
;MTEYIFIDLDETLLDFHRAEREAVSEAMLYFGIEPTRQNLELYSKLNIAQWKLLEQQKLTLPEVKCRRFELLFNELGCKASPTAAAEYYEEQLAEGAYPLPGAEDALKTLRGGYRLFLASNGTQRVQERRLFKTGFGKYFEKAFVSEEIGYFKPDSRYFEACFAQIDGFDKSKAVMVGDSISSDIAGGKNAGIKTVWLNRSGAENKSKIVPDYEIDDISVLPELIKNI
;
A
#
# COMPACT_ATOMS: atom_id res chain seq x y z
N MET A 1 -22.13 -14.17 -3.52
CA MET A 1 -22.21 -12.81 -2.95
C MET A 1 -20.97 -12.54 -2.13
N THR A 2 -20.34 -11.40 -2.30
CA THR A 2 -19.16 -10.98 -1.53
C THR A 2 -19.51 -10.78 -0.05
N GLU A 3 -18.59 -11.14 0.84
CA GLU A 3 -18.73 -10.98 2.30
C GLU A 3 -17.47 -10.33 2.91
N TYR A 4 -16.28 -10.70 2.39
CA TYR A 4 -14.98 -10.27 2.90
C TYR A 4 -14.31 -9.35 1.88
N ILE A 5 -13.96 -8.12 2.29
CA ILE A 5 -13.31 -7.15 1.42
C ILE A 5 -11.95 -6.81 2.01
N PHE A 6 -10.89 -7.18 1.31
CA PHE A 6 -9.52 -6.76 1.59
C PHE A 6 -9.25 -5.51 0.79
N ILE A 7 -8.84 -4.43 1.44
CA ILE A 7 -8.60 -3.14 0.80
C ILE A 7 -7.17 -2.71 1.09
N ASP A 8 -6.44 -2.33 0.05
CA ASP A 8 -5.14 -1.69 0.22
C ASP A 8 -5.27 -0.28 0.77
N LEU A 9 -4.18 0.30 1.29
CA LEU A 9 -4.17 1.63 1.89
C LEU A 9 -3.61 2.69 0.94
N ASP A 10 -2.39 2.44 0.44
CA ASP A 10 -1.58 3.42 -0.28
C ASP A 10 -2.04 3.53 -1.74
N GLU A 11 -2.32 4.76 -2.22
CA GLU A 11 -2.96 5.06 -3.51
C GLU A 11 -4.37 4.45 -3.71
N THR A 12 -4.87 3.74 -2.69
CA THR A 12 -6.22 3.17 -2.70
C THR A 12 -7.18 3.95 -1.79
N LEU A 13 -6.80 4.21 -0.56
CA LEU A 13 -7.57 4.99 0.41
C LEU A 13 -6.87 6.29 0.80
N LEU A 14 -5.54 6.32 0.76
CA LEU A 14 -4.72 7.48 1.11
C LEU A 14 -3.80 7.85 -0.06
N ASP A 15 -3.62 9.16 -0.27
CA ASP A 15 -2.66 9.74 -1.21
C ASP A 15 -1.22 9.52 -0.69
N PHE A 16 -0.65 8.38 -1.07
CA PHE A 16 0.71 8.02 -0.69
C PHE A 16 1.74 8.88 -1.41
N HIS A 17 1.52 9.23 -2.67
CA HIS A 17 2.47 10.05 -3.42
C HIS A 17 2.69 11.41 -2.77
N ARG A 18 1.65 12.01 -2.21
CA ARG A 18 1.76 13.23 -1.43
C ARG A 18 2.53 12.99 -0.13
N ALA A 19 2.16 11.96 0.63
CA ALA A 19 2.80 11.63 1.90
C ALA A 19 4.29 11.31 1.72
N GLU A 20 4.62 10.49 0.70
CA GLU A 20 6.01 10.15 0.35
C GLU A 20 6.82 11.40 -0.01
N ARG A 21 6.27 12.27 -0.85
CA ARG A 21 6.96 13.49 -1.29
C ARG A 21 7.27 14.41 -0.12
N GLU A 22 6.31 14.63 0.78
CA GLU A 22 6.50 15.46 1.97
C GLU A 22 7.55 14.81 2.90
N ALA A 23 7.41 13.52 3.19
CA ALA A 23 8.32 12.80 4.08
C ALA A 23 9.77 12.77 3.56
N VAL A 24 9.96 12.54 2.25
CA VAL A 24 11.31 12.51 1.67
C VAL A 24 11.90 13.92 1.58
N SER A 25 11.08 14.96 1.36
CA SER A 25 11.55 16.34 1.37
C SER A 25 12.08 16.73 2.74
N GLU A 26 11.36 16.39 3.80
CA GLU A 26 11.82 16.61 5.18
C GLU A 26 13.10 15.83 5.52
N ALA A 27 13.16 14.56 5.08
CA ALA A 27 14.37 13.76 5.27
C ALA A 27 15.57 14.34 4.52
N MET A 28 15.40 14.78 3.27
CA MET A 28 16.45 15.42 2.49
C MET A 28 16.95 16.68 3.18
N LEU A 29 16.07 17.58 3.60
CA LEU A 29 16.43 18.80 4.31
C LEU A 29 17.20 18.52 5.61
N TYR A 30 16.71 17.53 6.39
CA TYR A 30 17.36 17.17 7.66
C TYR A 30 18.80 16.67 7.45
N PHE A 31 19.07 15.96 6.35
CA PHE A 31 20.40 15.47 6.01
C PHE A 31 21.20 16.38 5.07
N GLY A 32 20.78 17.65 4.91
CA GLY A 32 21.52 18.67 4.15
C GLY A 32 21.44 18.53 2.64
N ILE A 33 20.41 17.86 2.12
CA ILE A 33 20.12 17.72 0.70
C ILE A 33 18.93 18.64 0.37
N GLU A 34 19.08 19.47 -0.66
CA GLU A 34 17.96 20.27 -1.16
C GLU A 34 16.93 19.38 -1.88
N PRO A 35 15.62 19.41 -1.52
CA PRO A 35 14.57 18.59 -2.14
C PRO A 35 14.14 19.18 -3.48
N THR A 36 15.07 19.33 -4.42
CA THR A 36 14.76 19.76 -5.77
C THR A 36 13.87 18.75 -6.47
N ARG A 37 13.14 19.18 -7.48
CA ARG A 37 12.34 18.29 -8.31
C ARG A 37 13.15 17.08 -8.81
N GLN A 38 14.39 17.32 -9.27
CA GLN A 38 15.28 16.28 -9.76
C GLN A 38 15.65 15.26 -8.67
N ASN A 39 15.96 15.71 -7.45
CA ASN A 39 16.31 14.84 -6.33
C ASN A 39 15.10 14.01 -5.86
N LEU A 40 13.90 14.60 -5.85
CA LEU A 40 12.67 13.89 -5.52
C LEU A 40 12.31 12.83 -6.57
N GLU A 41 12.44 13.14 -7.87
CA GLU A 41 12.26 12.18 -8.96
C GLU A 41 13.29 11.04 -8.90
N LEU A 42 14.54 11.35 -8.57
CA LEU A 42 15.59 10.34 -8.35
C LEU A 42 15.21 9.39 -7.20
N TYR A 43 14.83 9.94 -6.03
CA TYR A 43 14.38 9.13 -4.91
C TYR A 43 13.21 8.22 -5.28
N SER A 44 12.16 8.76 -5.90
CA SER A 44 10.98 7.99 -6.29
C SER A 44 11.35 6.83 -7.21
N LYS A 45 12.22 7.06 -8.21
CA LYS A 45 12.73 6.02 -9.10
C LYS A 45 13.49 4.92 -8.33
N LEU A 46 14.37 5.32 -7.42
CA LEU A 46 15.13 4.38 -6.59
C LEU A 46 14.22 3.59 -5.67
N ASN A 47 13.27 4.26 -4.99
CA ASN A 47 12.31 3.63 -4.10
C ASN A 47 11.47 2.56 -4.82
N ILE A 48 10.83 2.92 -5.93
CA ILE A 48 10.05 1.97 -6.76
C ILE A 48 10.89 0.76 -7.17
N ALA A 49 12.16 0.97 -7.54
CA ALA A 49 13.04 -0.14 -7.93
C ALA A 49 13.31 -1.11 -6.77
N GLN A 50 13.49 -0.60 -5.52
CA GLN A 50 13.71 -1.46 -4.36
C GLN A 50 12.43 -2.24 -3.97
N TRP A 51 11.26 -1.60 -4.00
CA TRP A 51 9.99 -2.29 -3.76
C TRP A 51 9.73 -3.42 -4.78
N LYS A 52 10.04 -3.20 -6.06
CA LYS A 52 9.97 -4.27 -7.08
C LYS A 52 10.91 -5.45 -6.78
N LEU A 53 12.08 -5.20 -6.20
CA LEU A 53 12.97 -6.27 -5.79
C LEU A 53 12.42 -7.05 -4.58
N LEU A 54 11.73 -6.39 -3.66
CA LEU A 54 11.02 -7.04 -2.56
C LEU A 54 9.89 -7.95 -3.09
N GLU A 55 9.03 -7.45 -3.99
CA GLU A 55 7.98 -8.25 -4.64
C GLU A 55 8.52 -9.50 -5.35
N GLN A 56 9.75 -9.41 -5.88
CA GLN A 56 10.48 -10.52 -6.49
C GLN A 56 11.24 -11.41 -5.47
N GLN A 57 11.08 -11.15 -4.17
CA GLN A 57 11.79 -11.84 -3.08
C GLN A 57 13.34 -11.75 -3.18
N LYS A 58 13.87 -10.70 -3.81
CA LYS A 58 15.31 -10.44 -3.95
C LYS A 58 15.89 -9.56 -2.85
N LEU A 59 15.02 -8.88 -2.12
CA LEU A 59 15.35 -8.05 -0.95
C LEU A 59 14.38 -8.35 0.18
N THR A 60 14.83 -8.11 1.40
CA THR A 60 13.99 -8.04 2.60
C THR A 60 13.48 -6.61 2.81
N LEU A 61 12.45 -6.43 3.63
CA LEU A 61 11.92 -5.10 3.93
C LEU A 61 12.96 -4.17 4.60
N PRO A 62 13.77 -4.60 5.59
CA PRO A 62 14.86 -3.77 6.12
C PRO A 62 15.88 -3.33 5.07
N GLU A 63 16.21 -4.21 4.10
CA GLU A 63 17.09 -3.85 2.99
C GLU A 63 16.46 -2.79 2.09
N VAL A 64 15.19 -2.92 1.74
CA VAL A 64 14.47 -1.89 0.95
C VAL A 64 14.52 -0.53 1.64
N LYS A 65 14.21 -0.49 2.94
CA LYS A 65 14.18 0.74 3.74
C LYS A 65 15.52 1.47 3.74
N CYS A 66 16.60 0.75 3.95
CA CYS A 66 17.96 1.31 4.03
C CYS A 66 18.53 1.61 2.63
N ARG A 67 18.45 0.65 1.71
CA ARG A 67 19.11 0.70 0.41
C ARG A 67 18.64 1.83 -0.49
N ARG A 68 17.38 2.24 -0.43
CA ARG A 68 16.89 3.40 -1.20
C ARG A 68 17.61 4.69 -0.81
N PHE A 69 17.94 4.90 0.47
CA PHE A 69 18.72 6.04 0.93
C PHE A 69 20.23 5.86 0.67
N GLU A 70 20.76 4.66 0.79
CA GLU A 70 22.15 4.36 0.40
C GLU A 70 22.39 4.74 -1.06
N LEU A 71 21.54 4.30 -1.97
CA LEU A 71 21.63 4.63 -3.38
C LEU A 71 21.47 6.14 -3.63
N LEU A 72 20.50 6.78 -2.99
CA LEU A 72 20.27 8.22 -3.10
C LEU A 72 21.51 9.01 -2.64
N PHE A 73 22.06 8.66 -1.48
CA PHE A 73 23.21 9.36 -0.90
C PHE A 73 24.48 9.16 -1.72
N ASN A 74 24.67 7.97 -2.30
CA ASN A 74 25.77 7.71 -3.22
C ASN A 74 25.66 8.60 -4.46
N GLU A 75 24.49 8.72 -5.08
CA GLU A 75 24.26 9.56 -6.27
C GLU A 75 24.46 11.06 -5.98
N LEU A 76 24.07 11.50 -4.78
CA LEU A 76 24.13 12.92 -4.39
C LEU A 76 25.40 13.29 -3.61
N GLY A 77 26.31 12.34 -3.37
CA GLY A 77 27.55 12.58 -2.63
C GLY A 77 27.33 12.89 -1.14
N CYS A 78 26.20 12.52 -0.57
CA CYS A 78 25.88 12.69 0.86
C CYS A 78 26.56 11.59 1.69
N LYS A 79 27.15 11.98 2.83
CA LYS A 79 27.84 11.05 3.74
C LYS A 79 27.03 10.68 4.97
N ALA A 80 25.74 11.03 5.01
CA ALA A 80 24.86 10.70 6.12
C ALA A 80 24.59 9.21 6.21
N SER A 81 24.08 8.75 7.36
CA SER A 81 23.70 7.36 7.57
C SER A 81 22.39 7.02 6.82
N PRO A 82 22.40 6.05 5.89
CA PRO A 82 21.16 5.61 5.24
C PRO A 82 20.13 5.04 6.20
N THR A 83 20.57 4.38 7.27
CA THR A 83 19.67 3.83 8.31
C THR A 83 18.97 4.96 9.07
N ALA A 84 19.71 5.99 9.51
CA ALA A 84 19.12 7.14 10.17
C ALA A 84 18.14 7.89 9.24
N ALA A 85 18.44 7.97 7.94
CA ALA A 85 17.54 8.57 6.96
C ALA A 85 16.26 7.75 6.75
N ALA A 86 16.37 6.42 6.75
CA ALA A 86 15.21 5.54 6.66
C ALA A 86 14.29 5.69 7.88
N GLU A 87 14.86 5.74 9.09
CA GLU A 87 14.11 5.94 10.34
C GLU A 87 13.39 7.30 10.35
N TYR A 88 14.12 8.37 10.06
CA TYR A 88 13.56 9.72 10.00
C TYR A 88 12.44 9.83 8.95
N TYR A 89 12.68 9.29 7.75
CA TYR A 89 11.67 9.24 6.69
C TYR A 89 10.40 8.52 7.14
N GLU A 90 10.51 7.37 7.80
CA GLU A 90 9.33 6.64 8.28
C GLU A 90 8.56 7.41 9.36
N GLU A 91 9.26 8.18 10.21
CA GLU A 91 8.62 9.09 11.17
C GLU A 91 7.79 10.16 10.45
N GLN A 92 8.37 10.80 9.43
CA GLN A 92 7.66 11.80 8.64
C GLN A 92 6.52 11.19 7.83
N LEU A 93 6.72 10.01 7.22
CA LEU A 93 5.70 9.31 6.46
C LEU A 93 4.48 8.93 7.33
N ALA A 94 4.71 8.56 8.58
CA ALA A 94 3.64 8.24 9.53
C ALA A 94 2.75 9.46 9.84
N GLU A 95 3.25 10.68 9.65
CA GLU A 95 2.47 11.92 9.81
C GLU A 95 1.65 12.26 8.56
N GLY A 96 2.00 11.73 7.39
CA GLY A 96 1.31 11.94 6.11
C GLY A 96 0.07 11.06 5.94
N ALA A 97 -1.08 11.54 6.37
CA ALA A 97 -2.35 10.81 6.35
C ALA A 97 -3.42 11.61 5.57
N TYR A 98 -3.42 11.48 4.25
CA TYR A 98 -4.26 12.26 3.31
C TYR A 98 -5.30 11.37 2.66
N PRO A 99 -6.59 11.36 3.14
CA PRO A 99 -7.64 10.58 2.51
C PRO A 99 -7.84 10.97 1.04
N LEU A 100 -7.97 9.95 0.19
CA LEU A 100 -8.41 10.16 -1.18
C LEU A 100 -9.90 10.55 -1.21
N PRO A 101 -10.31 11.37 -2.20
CA PRO A 101 -11.71 11.72 -2.37
C PRO A 101 -12.61 10.46 -2.40
N GLY A 102 -13.73 10.49 -1.68
CA GLY A 102 -14.67 9.37 -1.62
C GLY A 102 -14.27 8.17 -0.75
N ALA A 103 -13.01 8.08 -0.28
CA ALA A 103 -12.52 6.91 0.46
C ALA A 103 -13.29 6.68 1.77
N GLU A 104 -13.52 7.71 2.58
CA GLU A 104 -14.24 7.56 3.85
C GLU A 104 -15.71 7.16 3.63
N ASP A 105 -16.39 7.76 2.66
CA ASP A 105 -17.79 7.46 2.37
C ASP A 105 -17.96 6.03 1.83
N ALA A 106 -17.01 5.57 1.00
CA ALA A 106 -16.97 4.18 0.54
C ALA A 106 -16.79 3.20 1.71
N LEU A 107 -15.81 3.45 2.60
CA LEU A 107 -15.58 2.63 3.79
C LEU A 107 -16.82 2.59 4.72
N LYS A 108 -17.42 3.73 4.97
CA LYS A 108 -18.63 3.85 5.80
C LYS A 108 -19.79 3.04 5.23
N THR A 109 -20.01 3.12 3.92
CA THR A 109 -21.08 2.39 3.22
C THR A 109 -20.83 0.89 3.25
N LEU A 110 -19.62 0.46 2.93
CA LEU A 110 -19.24 -0.96 2.91
C LEU A 110 -19.29 -1.61 4.30
N ARG A 111 -18.85 -0.89 5.34
CA ARG A 111 -18.87 -1.41 6.73
C ARG A 111 -20.28 -1.78 7.22
N GLY A 112 -21.31 -1.20 6.62
CA GLY A 112 -22.71 -1.49 6.96
C GLY A 112 -23.21 -2.88 6.54
N GLY A 113 -22.50 -3.58 5.62
CA GLY A 113 -22.95 -4.87 5.09
C GLY A 113 -21.85 -5.89 4.83
N TYR A 114 -20.59 -5.52 4.99
CA TYR A 114 -19.43 -6.36 4.66
C TYR A 114 -18.40 -6.35 5.80
N ARG A 115 -17.55 -7.38 5.84
CA ARG A 115 -16.40 -7.49 6.73
C ARG A 115 -15.20 -6.88 6.02
N LEU A 116 -14.66 -5.78 6.53
CA LEU A 116 -13.56 -5.06 5.93
C LEU A 116 -12.23 -5.38 6.61
N PHE A 117 -11.22 -5.64 5.82
CA PHE A 117 -9.86 -5.92 6.24
C PHE A 117 -8.89 -5.01 5.47
N LEU A 118 -7.96 -4.38 6.18
CA LEU A 118 -6.85 -3.72 5.53
C LEU A 118 -5.81 -4.76 5.09
N ALA A 119 -5.25 -4.60 3.88
CA ALA A 119 -4.20 -5.48 3.35
C ALA A 119 -3.07 -4.64 2.73
N SER A 120 -2.01 -4.34 3.50
CA SER A 120 -0.96 -3.41 3.10
C SER A 120 0.44 -4.01 3.15
N ASN A 121 1.28 -3.65 2.15
CA ASN A 121 2.71 -3.96 2.11
C ASN A 121 3.58 -2.95 2.89
N GLY A 122 2.99 -2.08 3.68
CA GLY A 122 3.69 -1.05 4.43
C GLY A 122 4.42 -1.53 5.70
N THR A 123 4.92 -0.55 6.44
CA THR A 123 5.51 -0.74 7.77
C THR A 123 4.42 -0.63 8.84
N GLN A 124 4.40 -1.56 9.79
CA GLN A 124 3.34 -1.65 10.82
C GLN A 124 3.10 -0.30 11.53
N ARG A 125 4.15 0.27 12.13
CA ARG A 125 4.07 1.56 12.85
C ARG A 125 3.55 2.70 11.99
N VAL A 126 3.96 2.75 10.72
CA VAL A 126 3.53 3.81 9.77
C VAL A 126 2.04 3.67 9.47
N GLN A 127 1.59 2.47 9.12
CA GLN A 127 0.19 2.25 8.74
C GLN A 127 -0.76 2.43 9.93
N GLU A 128 -0.39 1.95 11.12
CA GLU A 128 -1.16 2.18 12.36
C GLU A 128 -1.33 3.67 12.67
N ARG A 129 -0.24 4.46 12.57
CA ARG A 129 -0.30 5.90 12.81
C ARG A 129 -1.19 6.62 11.81
N ARG A 130 -1.10 6.26 10.53
CA ARG A 130 -1.92 6.84 9.46
C ARG A 130 -3.40 6.46 9.60
N LEU A 131 -3.70 5.20 9.95
CA LEU A 131 -5.07 4.75 10.28
C LEU A 131 -5.65 5.49 11.49
N PHE A 132 -4.82 5.71 12.52
CA PHE A 132 -5.24 6.48 13.70
C PHE A 132 -5.56 7.93 13.32
N LYS A 133 -4.68 8.60 12.56
CA LYS A 133 -4.86 10.03 12.18
C LYS A 133 -6.09 10.25 11.31
N THR A 134 -6.39 9.35 10.40
CA THR A 134 -7.58 9.44 9.54
C THR A 134 -8.86 8.96 10.24
N GLY A 135 -8.72 8.22 11.33
CA GLY A 135 -9.83 7.51 11.96
C GLY A 135 -10.37 6.34 11.12
N PHE A 136 -9.63 5.91 10.07
CA PHE A 136 -10.08 4.82 9.19
C PHE A 136 -10.02 3.45 9.87
N GLY A 137 -9.17 3.29 10.89
CA GLY A 137 -9.07 2.02 11.65
C GLY A 137 -10.41 1.50 12.18
N LYS A 138 -11.37 2.40 12.48
CA LYS A 138 -12.71 2.03 12.97
C LYS A 138 -13.57 1.25 11.96
N TYR A 139 -13.23 1.31 10.66
CA TYR A 139 -13.99 0.62 9.61
C TYR A 139 -13.54 -0.81 9.40
N PHE A 140 -12.31 -1.14 9.77
CA PHE A 140 -11.72 -2.47 9.56
C PHE A 140 -11.91 -3.37 10.80
N GLU A 141 -12.19 -4.65 10.58
CA GLU A 141 -12.14 -5.64 11.65
C GLU A 141 -10.70 -5.95 12.05
N LYS A 142 -9.82 -5.97 11.07
CA LYS A 142 -8.38 -6.16 11.26
C LYS A 142 -7.58 -5.48 10.16
N ALA A 143 -6.40 -4.97 10.53
CA ALA A 143 -5.37 -4.53 9.61
C ALA A 143 -4.31 -5.62 9.48
N PHE A 144 -4.08 -6.08 8.26
CA PHE A 144 -3.02 -7.01 7.92
C PHE A 144 -1.89 -6.23 7.25
N VAL A 145 -0.81 -6.00 7.98
CA VAL A 145 0.38 -5.32 7.46
C VAL A 145 1.48 -6.35 7.27
N SER A 146 2.10 -6.34 6.10
CA SER A 146 3.06 -7.36 5.68
C SER A 146 4.25 -7.54 6.63
N GLU A 147 4.69 -6.47 7.30
CA GLU A 147 5.78 -6.54 8.28
C GLU A 147 5.41 -7.42 9.48
N GLU A 148 4.16 -7.40 9.95
CA GLU A 148 3.66 -8.26 11.01
C GLU A 148 3.35 -9.69 10.50
N ILE A 149 2.79 -9.79 9.30
CA ILE A 149 2.41 -11.07 8.68
C ILE A 149 3.65 -11.90 8.30
N GLY A 150 4.78 -11.24 7.99
CA GLY A 150 6.02 -11.91 7.56
C GLY A 150 6.05 -12.29 6.08
N TYR A 151 5.00 -12.00 5.32
CA TYR A 151 4.89 -12.18 3.87
C TYR A 151 4.34 -10.92 3.24
N PHE A 152 4.60 -10.72 1.93
CA PHE A 152 4.22 -9.53 1.17
C PHE A 152 3.33 -9.90 -0.01
N LYS A 153 2.34 -9.07 -0.35
CA LYS A 153 1.68 -9.16 -1.65
C LYS A 153 2.73 -9.01 -2.76
N PRO A 154 2.72 -9.81 -3.81
CA PRO A 154 1.70 -10.75 -4.27
C PRO A 154 1.87 -12.21 -3.84
N ASP A 155 2.69 -12.53 -2.84
CA ASP A 155 2.88 -13.89 -2.35
C ASP A 155 1.56 -14.42 -1.77
N SER A 156 1.11 -15.62 -2.21
CA SER A 156 -0.13 -16.23 -1.72
C SER A 156 -0.10 -16.50 -0.21
N ARG A 157 1.09 -16.75 0.35
CA ARG A 157 1.30 -16.97 1.80
C ARG A 157 0.86 -15.77 2.65
N TYR A 158 0.97 -14.55 2.11
CA TYR A 158 0.44 -13.36 2.79
C TYR A 158 -1.06 -13.51 3.02
N PHE A 159 -1.81 -13.81 1.96
CA PHE A 159 -3.27 -13.97 2.05
C PHE A 159 -3.67 -15.20 2.86
N GLU A 160 -2.96 -16.31 2.73
CA GLU A 160 -3.20 -17.53 3.53
C GLU A 160 -3.06 -17.24 5.02
N ALA A 161 -2.01 -16.48 5.41
CA ALA A 161 -1.82 -16.06 6.80
C ALA A 161 -2.89 -15.08 7.29
N CYS A 162 -3.42 -14.22 6.40
CA CYS A 162 -4.56 -13.34 6.70
C CYS A 162 -5.84 -14.16 6.90
N PHE A 163 -6.15 -15.06 5.98
CA PHE A 163 -7.36 -15.90 6.00
C PHE A 163 -7.45 -16.78 7.23
N ALA A 164 -6.31 -17.34 7.66
CA ALA A 164 -6.23 -18.16 8.87
C ALA A 164 -6.59 -17.42 10.17
N GLN A 165 -6.63 -16.09 10.14
CA GLN A 165 -6.96 -15.26 11.29
C GLN A 165 -8.41 -14.74 11.26
N ILE A 166 -9.24 -15.20 10.31
CA ILE A 166 -10.63 -14.76 10.14
C ILE A 166 -11.54 -15.95 10.40
N ASP A 167 -12.29 -15.91 11.48
CA ASP A 167 -13.21 -16.97 11.84
C ASP A 167 -14.29 -17.16 10.77
N GLY A 168 -14.49 -18.41 10.35
CA GLY A 168 -15.51 -18.80 9.38
C GLY A 168 -15.24 -18.28 7.96
N PHE A 169 -13.99 -17.94 7.62
CA PHE A 169 -13.63 -17.38 6.32
C PHE A 169 -14.00 -18.30 5.15
N ASP A 170 -14.69 -17.75 4.17
CA ASP A 170 -15.02 -18.39 2.90
C ASP A 170 -14.37 -17.62 1.73
N LYS A 171 -13.30 -18.18 1.20
CA LYS A 171 -12.52 -17.62 0.11
C LYS A 171 -13.36 -17.27 -1.14
N SER A 172 -14.41 -18.05 -1.43
CA SER A 172 -15.28 -17.82 -2.57
C SER A 172 -16.07 -16.50 -2.49
N LYS A 173 -16.13 -15.93 -1.30
CA LYS A 173 -16.83 -14.67 -1.00
C LYS A 173 -15.89 -13.50 -0.75
N ALA A 174 -14.60 -13.65 -1.04
CA ALA A 174 -13.58 -12.65 -0.78
C ALA A 174 -13.20 -11.88 -2.05
N VAL A 175 -12.85 -10.60 -1.86
CA VAL A 175 -12.34 -9.72 -2.91
C VAL A 175 -11.17 -8.89 -2.38
N MET A 176 -10.13 -8.73 -3.23
CA MET A 176 -9.04 -7.76 -3.02
C MET A 176 -9.26 -6.52 -3.86
N VAL A 177 -9.18 -5.36 -3.23
CA VAL A 177 -9.29 -4.04 -3.86
C VAL A 177 -7.99 -3.29 -3.67
N GLY A 178 -7.38 -2.81 -4.75
CA GLY A 178 -6.15 -2.04 -4.68
C GLY A 178 -5.75 -1.42 -6.02
N ASP A 179 -4.74 -0.56 -5.99
CA ASP A 179 -4.25 0.18 -7.16
C ASP A 179 -3.13 -0.55 -7.91
N SER A 180 -2.41 -1.46 -7.24
CA SER A 180 -1.23 -2.11 -7.79
C SER A 180 -1.55 -3.41 -8.51
N ILE A 181 -1.33 -3.45 -9.83
CA ILE A 181 -1.47 -4.70 -10.62
C ILE A 181 -0.47 -5.77 -10.15
N SER A 182 0.78 -5.39 -9.85
CA SER A 182 1.83 -6.35 -9.48
C SER A 182 1.72 -6.88 -8.05
N SER A 183 1.08 -6.13 -7.17
CA SER A 183 0.95 -6.45 -5.74
C SER A 183 -0.46 -6.93 -5.39
N ASP A 184 -1.46 -6.05 -5.54
CA ASP A 184 -2.83 -6.32 -5.11
C ASP A 184 -3.56 -7.31 -6.01
N ILE A 185 -3.56 -7.00 -7.31
CA ILE A 185 -4.29 -7.81 -8.28
C ILE A 185 -3.60 -9.17 -8.47
N ALA A 186 -2.28 -9.16 -8.65
CA ALA A 186 -1.50 -10.40 -8.69
C ALA A 186 -1.69 -11.22 -7.41
N GLY A 187 -1.64 -10.57 -6.25
CA GLY A 187 -1.80 -11.23 -4.96
C GLY A 187 -3.18 -11.85 -4.77
N GLY A 188 -4.25 -11.12 -5.08
CA GLY A 188 -5.61 -11.63 -5.03
C GLY A 188 -5.82 -12.82 -5.99
N LYS A 189 -5.27 -12.73 -7.23
CA LYS A 189 -5.29 -13.84 -8.19
C LYS A 189 -4.51 -15.05 -7.68
N ASN A 190 -3.31 -14.87 -7.15
CA ASN A 190 -2.49 -15.94 -6.58
C ASN A 190 -3.18 -16.59 -5.37
N ALA A 191 -3.88 -15.79 -4.58
CA ALA A 191 -4.70 -16.27 -3.47
C ALA A 191 -6.03 -16.90 -3.92
N GLY A 192 -6.45 -16.74 -5.18
CA GLY A 192 -7.68 -17.29 -5.75
C GLY A 192 -8.94 -16.60 -5.22
N ILE A 193 -8.89 -15.31 -4.96
CA ILE A 193 -10.02 -14.45 -4.63
C ILE A 193 -10.30 -13.48 -5.77
N LYS A 194 -11.50 -12.88 -5.81
CA LYS A 194 -11.82 -11.83 -6.76
C LYS A 194 -10.93 -10.62 -6.60
N THR A 195 -10.78 -9.83 -7.66
CA THR A 195 -9.92 -8.65 -7.67
C THR A 195 -10.63 -7.45 -8.30
N VAL A 196 -10.48 -6.29 -7.68
CA VAL A 196 -10.93 -4.98 -8.20
C VAL A 196 -9.70 -4.08 -8.30
N TRP A 197 -9.36 -3.68 -9.51
CA TRP A 197 -8.28 -2.74 -9.75
C TRP A 197 -8.80 -1.29 -9.71
N LEU A 198 -8.26 -0.50 -8.80
CA LEU A 198 -8.52 0.94 -8.75
C LEU A 198 -7.52 1.66 -9.65
N ASN A 199 -7.92 1.95 -10.88
CA ASN A 199 -7.09 2.60 -11.91
C ASN A 199 -7.42 4.08 -12.06
N ARG A 200 -7.11 4.87 -11.03
CA ARG A 200 -7.40 6.32 -10.99
C ARG A 200 -6.73 7.14 -12.10
N SER A 201 -5.61 6.65 -12.61
CA SER A 201 -4.85 7.36 -13.65
C SER A 201 -5.29 7.02 -15.08
N GLY A 202 -6.16 6.02 -15.26
CA GLY A 202 -6.49 5.48 -16.59
C GLY A 202 -5.30 4.81 -17.27
N ALA A 203 -4.36 4.26 -16.49
CA ALA A 203 -3.16 3.64 -17.03
C ALA A 203 -3.48 2.38 -17.83
N GLU A 204 -2.81 2.19 -18.96
CA GLU A 204 -2.90 0.95 -19.72
C GLU A 204 -2.27 -0.21 -18.92
N ASN A 205 -3.00 -1.30 -18.77
CA ASN A 205 -2.45 -2.51 -18.18
C ASN A 205 -1.54 -3.24 -19.18
N LYS A 206 -0.23 -3.06 -19.05
CA LYS A 206 0.80 -3.70 -19.90
C LYS A 206 1.24 -5.08 -19.39
N SER A 207 0.64 -5.57 -18.30
CA SER A 207 0.94 -6.88 -17.73
C SER A 207 0.04 -7.97 -18.33
N LYS A 208 0.34 -9.23 -18.01
CA LYS A 208 -0.54 -10.38 -18.33
C LYS A 208 -1.59 -10.65 -17.23
N ILE A 209 -1.55 -9.86 -16.14
CA ILE A 209 -2.46 -10.03 -15.00
C ILE A 209 -3.73 -9.24 -15.30
N VAL A 210 -4.84 -9.96 -15.40
CA VAL A 210 -6.15 -9.35 -15.71
C VAL A 210 -6.98 -9.29 -14.43
N PRO A 211 -7.36 -8.08 -13.95
CA PRO A 211 -8.28 -7.93 -12.84
C PRO A 211 -9.67 -8.50 -13.20
N ASP A 212 -10.46 -8.92 -12.22
CA ASP A 212 -11.85 -9.33 -12.49
C ASP A 212 -12.73 -8.12 -12.77
N TYR A 213 -12.43 -7.00 -12.10
CA TYR A 213 -13.12 -5.71 -12.27
C TYR A 213 -12.10 -4.57 -12.22
N GLU A 214 -12.46 -3.46 -12.89
CA GLU A 214 -11.69 -2.21 -12.88
C GLU A 214 -12.64 -1.06 -12.56
N ILE A 215 -12.17 -0.12 -11.71
CA ILE A 215 -12.85 1.13 -11.39
C ILE A 215 -11.82 2.26 -11.44
N ASP A 216 -12.26 3.47 -11.73
CA ASP A 216 -11.45 4.68 -11.78
C ASP A 216 -11.61 5.58 -10.54
N ASP A 217 -12.63 5.32 -9.73
CA ASP A 217 -12.93 6.06 -8.51
C ASP A 217 -13.39 5.11 -7.40
N ILE A 218 -12.84 5.28 -6.20
CA ILE A 218 -13.18 4.46 -5.04
C ILE A 218 -14.66 4.63 -4.61
N SER A 219 -15.28 5.76 -4.93
CA SER A 219 -16.67 6.05 -4.58
C SER A 219 -17.68 5.11 -5.27
N VAL A 220 -17.31 4.49 -6.40
CA VAL A 220 -18.17 3.52 -7.10
C VAL A 220 -18.05 2.10 -6.54
N LEU A 221 -17.05 1.84 -5.70
CA LEU A 221 -16.81 0.50 -5.13
C LEU A 221 -18.01 -0.08 -4.39
N PRO A 222 -18.75 0.66 -3.54
CA PRO A 222 -19.90 0.10 -2.84
C PRO A 222 -21.01 -0.44 -3.77
N GLU A 223 -21.22 0.22 -4.91
CA GLU A 223 -22.21 -0.26 -5.88
C GLU A 223 -21.72 -1.48 -6.67
N LEU A 224 -20.43 -1.51 -7.03
CA LEU A 224 -19.83 -2.69 -7.66
C LEU A 224 -19.94 -3.91 -6.73
N ILE A 225 -19.58 -3.78 -5.46
CA ILE A 225 -19.56 -4.89 -4.49
C ILE A 225 -20.94 -5.54 -4.30
N LYS A 226 -22.04 -4.79 -4.40
CA LYS A 226 -23.40 -5.36 -4.33
C LYS A 226 -23.69 -6.34 -5.47
N ASN A 227 -23.02 -6.22 -6.59
CA ASN A 227 -23.27 -6.95 -7.82
C ASN A 227 -22.32 -8.14 -8.05
N ILE A 228 -21.34 -8.41 -7.16
CA ILE A 228 -20.29 -9.41 -7.35
C ILE A 228 -20.17 -10.45 -6.22
#